data_bfba2dea486ebfcd8bc5910e6a362f6b
#
_entry.id   bfba2dea486ebfcd8bc5910e6a362f6b
#
_cell.length_a   1.000
_cell.length_b   1.000
_cell.length_c   1.000
_cell.angle_alpha   90.00
_cell.angle_beta   90.00
_cell.angle_gamma   90.00
#
_symmetry.space_group_name_H-M   'P 1'
#
loop_
_entity.id
_entity.type
_entity.pdbx_description
1 polymer ?
#
loop_
_entity_poly.entity_id
_entity_poly.type
_entity_poly.pdbx_seq_one_letter_code
_entity_poly.pdbx_strand_id
1 'polypeptide(L)'
;MHPAELSPATQDYLKTIWRLGEWEPERVTTTSLAARMGLAASTVSEALKKLTAQGLVTRPAYGVVELTAEGRDVAVHMVRRHRILEMFLATELGYAWDEIHDEAEVLEHAVTDRFIDRVDAKLGHPSEDPHGDAIPSRDGVITPAPAVPLGDVTHPEPVRVTRVSDESPETLRVLAEAEIRPGAVLRVLPGPDRSATVRVRVAGGGTTPGGDVPGGSSPAALATQGPPDVAGTAASGGVTVELGILVAEAVWVQAFTHAS
;
A
#
# COMPACT_ATOMS: atom_id res chain seq x y z
N MET A 1 1.98 22.44 13.34
CA MET A 1 1.78 21.62 14.59
C MET A 1 2.49 20.30 14.40
N HIS A 2 3.27 19.87 15.42
CA HIS A 2 3.98 18.59 15.32
C HIS A 2 3.07 17.44 15.76
N PRO A 3 3.08 16.25 15.09
CA PRO A 3 2.24 15.10 15.49
C PRO A 3 2.36 14.73 16.97
N ALA A 4 3.57 14.79 17.54
CA ALA A 4 3.82 14.48 18.95
C ALA A 4 3.09 15.39 19.96
N GLU A 5 2.55 16.50 19.51
CA GLU A 5 1.73 17.44 20.33
C GLU A 5 0.25 17.05 20.35
N LEU A 6 -0.13 16.08 19.51
CA LEU A 6 -1.50 15.61 19.33
C LEU A 6 -1.71 14.25 19.99
N SER A 7 -2.95 14.01 20.42
CA SER A 7 -3.30 12.66 20.92
C SER A 7 -3.27 11.61 19.79
N PRO A 8 -2.97 10.33 20.10
CA PRO A 8 -3.06 9.24 19.13
C PRO A 8 -4.38 9.26 18.34
N ALA A 9 -5.51 9.37 19.03
CA ALA A 9 -6.82 9.43 18.36
C ALA A 9 -6.93 10.61 17.36
N THR A 10 -6.31 11.77 17.63
CA THR A 10 -6.29 12.89 16.68
C THR A 10 -5.44 12.55 15.46
N GLN A 11 -4.30 11.91 15.67
CA GLN A 11 -3.40 11.45 14.59
C GLN A 11 -4.13 10.44 13.69
N ASP A 12 -4.84 9.46 14.28
CA ASP A 12 -5.63 8.46 13.55
C ASP A 12 -6.72 9.09 12.69
N TYR A 13 -7.48 10.06 13.24
CA TYR A 13 -8.49 10.77 12.47
C TYR A 13 -7.88 11.45 11.23
N LEU A 14 -6.77 12.16 11.39
CA LEU A 14 -6.13 12.88 10.29
C LEU A 14 -5.55 11.92 9.26
N LYS A 15 -4.88 10.84 9.70
CA LYS A 15 -4.36 9.77 8.85
C LYS A 15 -5.50 9.11 8.06
N THR A 16 -6.60 8.76 8.73
CA THR A 16 -7.75 8.10 8.07
C THR A 16 -8.44 9.02 7.06
N ILE A 17 -8.62 10.32 7.36
CA ILE A 17 -9.17 11.28 6.41
C ILE A 17 -8.29 11.38 5.17
N TRP A 18 -6.97 11.39 5.34
CA TRP A 18 -6.02 11.44 4.23
C TRP A 18 -6.05 10.15 3.40
N ARG A 19 -6.02 8.96 4.05
CA ARG A 19 -6.05 7.65 3.37
C ARG A 19 -7.33 7.44 2.54
N LEU A 20 -8.49 7.86 3.04
CA LEU A 20 -9.75 7.80 2.29
C LEU A 20 -9.72 8.63 0.99
N GLY A 21 -8.91 9.68 0.92
CA GLY A 21 -8.75 10.52 -0.28
C GLY A 21 -7.54 10.17 -1.15
N GLU A 22 -6.74 9.17 -0.77
CA GLU A 22 -5.48 8.89 -1.47
C GLU A 22 -5.69 8.18 -2.82
N TRP A 23 -6.57 7.20 -2.86
CA TRP A 23 -6.71 6.31 -4.02
C TRP A 23 -8.02 6.47 -4.77
N GLU A 24 -9.04 6.95 -4.10
CA GLU A 24 -10.34 7.22 -4.70
C GLU A 24 -10.71 8.68 -4.49
N PRO A 25 -11.25 9.36 -5.52
CA PRO A 25 -11.69 10.75 -5.38
C PRO A 25 -13.01 10.86 -4.59
N GLU A 26 -13.28 9.90 -3.70
CA GLU A 26 -14.47 9.92 -2.88
C GLU A 26 -14.42 11.06 -1.87
N ARG A 27 -15.57 11.70 -1.69
CA ARG A 27 -15.72 12.73 -0.67
C ARG A 27 -15.72 12.11 0.70
N VAL A 28 -14.72 12.41 1.50
CA VAL A 28 -14.71 12.00 2.90
C VAL A 28 -15.88 12.63 3.63
N THR A 29 -16.70 11.81 4.27
CA THR A 29 -17.88 12.22 5.02
C THR A 29 -17.81 11.70 6.45
N THR A 30 -18.65 12.24 7.35
CA THR A 30 -18.78 11.66 8.69
C THR A 30 -19.14 10.17 8.65
N THR A 31 -19.97 9.76 7.68
CA THR A 31 -20.41 8.36 7.55
C THR A 31 -19.28 7.45 7.06
N SER A 32 -18.56 7.84 5.99
CA SER A 32 -17.44 7.04 5.48
C SER A 32 -16.32 6.94 6.51
N LEU A 33 -16.04 8.02 7.24
CA LEU A 33 -15.04 8.03 8.30
C LEU A 33 -15.46 7.15 9.50
N ALA A 34 -16.75 7.17 9.88
CA ALA A 34 -17.29 6.33 10.94
C ALA A 34 -17.20 4.84 10.58
N ALA A 35 -17.55 4.49 9.35
CA ALA A 35 -17.45 3.13 8.84
C ALA A 35 -15.97 2.67 8.83
N ARG A 36 -15.06 3.50 8.34
CA ARG A 36 -13.64 3.18 8.26
C ARG A 36 -12.98 2.97 9.62
N MET A 37 -13.34 3.79 10.61
CA MET A 37 -12.79 3.72 11.97
C MET A 37 -13.53 2.75 12.89
N GLY A 38 -14.61 2.11 12.43
CA GLY A 38 -15.44 1.25 13.28
C GLY A 38 -16.14 1.97 14.43
N LEU A 39 -16.42 3.28 14.28
CA LEU A 39 -16.96 4.14 15.33
C LEU A 39 -18.41 4.57 15.04
N ALA A 40 -19.14 4.96 16.09
CA ALA A 40 -20.45 5.57 15.91
C ALA A 40 -20.33 6.94 15.23
N ALA A 41 -21.24 7.29 14.31
CA ALA A 41 -21.26 8.57 13.62
C ALA A 41 -21.34 9.77 14.56
N SER A 42 -21.98 9.65 15.72
CA SER A 42 -22.00 10.66 16.76
C SER A 42 -20.64 10.94 17.37
N THR A 43 -19.84 9.90 17.63
CA THR A 43 -18.46 9.98 18.13
C THR A 43 -17.58 10.71 17.11
N VAL A 44 -17.67 10.31 15.83
CA VAL A 44 -16.93 10.95 14.74
C VAL A 44 -17.34 12.41 14.58
N SER A 45 -18.64 12.72 14.64
CA SER A 45 -19.13 14.11 14.56
C SER A 45 -18.56 14.99 15.66
N GLU A 46 -18.44 14.47 16.87
CA GLU A 46 -17.87 15.19 18.03
C GLU A 46 -16.35 15.41 17.88
N ALA A 47 -15.64 14.38 17.41
CA ALA A 47 -14.22 14.50 17.10
C ALA A 47 -13.97 15.53 15.99
N LEU A 48 -14.74 15.50 14.90
CA LEU A 48 -14.63 16.47 13.81
C LEU A 48 -14.89 17.93 14.25
N LYS A 49 -15.80 18.16 15.21
CA LYS A 49 -15.96 19.50 15.80
C LYS A 49 -14.70 19.98 16.51
N LYS A 50 -14.05 19.10 17.29
CA LYS A 50 -12.79 19.40 17.97
C LYS A 50 -11.66 19.66 16.98
N LEU A 51 -11.52 18.81 15.96
CA LEU A 51 -10.51 18.97 14.90
C LEU A 51 -10.72 20.27 14.11
N THR A 52 -11.98 20.66 13.85
CA THR A 52 -12.31 21.94 13.22
C THR A 52 -11.92 23.12 14.11
N ALA A 53 -12.21 23.05 15.42
CA ALA A 53 -11.82 24.08 16.38
C ALA A 53 -10.30 24.21 16.52
N GLN A 54 -9.56 23.14 16.32
CA GLN A 54 -8.08 23.10 16.28
C GLN A 54 -7.50 23.59 14.94
N GLY A 55 -8.32 23.85 13.92
CA GLY A 55 -7.86 24.26 12.60
C GLY A 55 -7.24 23.14 11.75
N LEU A 56 -7.47 21.87 12.11
CA LEU A 56 -6.88 20.71 11.42
C LEU A 56 -7.76 20.19 10.28
N VAL A 57 -9.08 20.41 10.37
CA VAL A 57 -10.03 20.04 9.32
C VAL A 57 -10.98 21.19 9.03
N THR A 58 -11.53 21.21 7.82
CA THR A 58 -12.66 22.06 7.42
C THR A 58 -13.87 21.19 7.10
N ARG A 59 -15.04 21.78 7.24
CA ARG A 59 -16.31 21.14 6.92
C ARG A 59 -17.09 22.03 5.96
N PRO A 60 -16.71 22.05 4.67
CA PRO A 60 -17.49 22.77 3.67
C PRO A 60 -18.91 22.20 3.56
N ALA A 61 -19.74 22.77 2.65
CA ALA A 61 -21.12 22.36 2.50
C ALA A 61 -21.26 20.86 2.19
N TYR A 62 -22.44 20.30 2.44
CA TYR A 62 -22.81 18.90 2.12
C TYR A 62 -22.11 17.81 2.92
N GLY A 63 -21.63 18.11 4.13
CA GLY A 63 -21.08 17.11 5.04
C GLY A 63 -19.69 16.56 4.66
N VAL A 64 -19.03 17.17 3.70
CA VAL A 64 -17.66 16.85 3.30
C VAL A 64 -16.70 17.23 4.42
N VAL A 65 -15.66 16.43 4.61
CA VAL A 65 -14.56 16.66 5.55
C VAL A 65 -13.28 16.80 4.75
N GLU A 66 -12.56 17.89 4.94
CA GLU A 66 -11.30 18.15 4.26
C GLU A 66 -10.21 18.51 5.26
N LEU A 67 -8.99 18.03 5.03
CA LEU A 67 -7.83 18.45 5.82
C LEU A 67 -7.44 19.89 5.45
N THR A 68 -7.11 20.69 6.45
CA THR A 68 -6.37 21.93 6.23
C THR A 68 -4.92 21.61 5.81
N ALA A 69 -4.14 22.60 5.42
CA ALA A 69 -2.72 22.41 5.17
C ALA A 69 -2.01 21.81 6.40
N GLU A 70 -2.29 22.34 7.59
CA GLU A 70 -1.71 21.84 8.84
C GLU A 70 -2.18 20.42 9.19
N GLY A 71 -3.47 20.12 9.00
CA GLY A 71 -3.99 18.76 9.18
C GLY A 71 -3.40 17.76 8.19
N ARG A 72 -3.17 18.19 6.94
CA ARG A 72 -2.52 17.39 5.91
C ARG A 72 -1.06 17.08 6.27
N ASP A 73 -0.31 18.08 6.73
CA ASP A 73 1.09 17.88 7.12
C ASP A 73 1.21 16.83 8.23
N VAL A 74 0.34 16.88 9.24
CA VAL A 74 0.28 15.88 10.31
C VAL A 74 -0.08 14.51 9.74
N ALA A 75 -1.13 14.41 8.90
CA ALA A 75 -1.58 13.16 8.31
C ALA A 75 -0.47 12.48 7.50
N VAL A 76 0.17 13.23 6.60
CA VAL A 76 1.27 12.73 5.75
C VAL A 76 2.46 12.27 6.58
N HIS A 77 2.78 12.98 7.67
CA HIS A 77 3.82 12.57 8.60
C HIS A 77 3.49 11.22 9.27
N MET A 78 2.24 11.01 9.70
CA MET A 78 1.81 9.74 10.28
C MET A 78 1.83 8.61 9.24
N VAL A 79 1.36 8.86 8.01
CA VAL A 79 1.43 7.90 6.91
C VAL A 79 2.88 7.48 6.63
N ARG A 80 3.82 8.43 6.59
CA ARG A 80 5.24 8.11 6.43
C ARG A 80 5.75 7.20 7.55
N ARG A 81 5.43 7.51 8.82
CA ARG A 81 5.83 6.69 9.97
C ARG A 81 5.31 5.26 9.83
N HIS A 82 4.03 5.14 9.53
CA HIS A 82 3.35 3.88 9.36
C HIS A 82 4.05 3.01 8.30
N ARG A 83 4.18 3.52 7.07
CA ARG A 83 4.77 2.79 5.94
C ARG A 83 6.24 2.42 6.14
N ILE A 84 7.03 3.27 6.81
CA ILE A 84 8.42 2.93 7.18
C ILE A 84 8.46 1.81 8.22
N LEU A 85 7.54 1.81 9.19
CA LEU A 85 7.44 0.73 10.18
C LEU A 85 7.01 -0.57 9.53
N GLU A 86 6.04 -0.57 8.63
CA GLU A 86 5.65 -1.77 7.87
C GLU A 86 6.84 -2.36 7.10
N MET A 87 7.62 -1.53 6.40
CA MET A 87 8.85 -1.99 5.74
C MET A 87 9.83 -2.60 6.73
N PHE A 88 10.05 -1.99 7.88
CA PHE A 88 10.95 -2.49 8.91
C PHE A 88 10.48 -3.82 9.49
N LEU A 89 9.20 -3.94 9.83
CA LEU A 89 8.59 -5.17 10.34
C LEU A 89 8.73 -6.32 9.34
N ALA A 90 8.43 -6.06 8.08
CA ALA A 90 8.51 -7.08 7.03
C ALA A 90 9.95 -7.51 6.73
N THR A 91 10.87 -6.54 6.54
CA THR A 91 12.21 -6.85 6.01
C THR A 91 13.22 -7.21 7.07
N GLU A 92 13.15 -6.61 8.26
CA GLU A 92 14.14 -6.79 9.31
C GLU A 92 13.69 -7.73 10.42
N LEU A 93 12.38 -7.82 10.67
CA LEU A 93 11.82 -8.65 11.73
C LEU A 93 11.07 -9.87 11.21
N GLY A 94 10.78 -9.95 9.90
CA GLY A 94 10.18 -11.11 9.26
C GLY A 94 8.70 -11.32 9.62
N TYR A 95 7.98 -10.25 9.97
CA TYR A 95 6.54 -10.33 10.16
C TYR A 95 5.85 -10.75 8.86
N ALA A 96 4.77 -11.51 8.99
CA ALA A 96 3.97 -11.88 7.84
C ALA A 96 3.26 -10.66 7.22
N TRP A 97 3.02 -10.71 5.93
CA TRP A 97 2.49 -9.61 5.13
C TRP A 97 1.12 -9.09 5.61
N ASP A 98 0.32 -9.97 6.17
CA ASP A 98 -1.01 -9.68 6.73
C ASP A 98 -0.99 -9.29 8.22
N GLU A 99 0.19 -9.26 8.86
CA GLU A 99 0.35 -8.91 10.29
C GLU A 99 0.99 -7.53 10.50
N ILE A 100 1.74 -7.03 9.49
CA ILE A 100 2.55 -5.81 9.63
C ILE A 100 1.71 -4.56 9.90
N HIS A 101 0.49 -4.48 9.33
CA HIS A 101 -0.38 -3.32 9.47
C HIS A 101 -0.78 -3.08 10.93
N ASP A 102 -1.31 -4.08 11.60
CA ASP A 102 -1.78 -3.96 12.98
C ASP A 102 -0.64 -3.60 13.94
N GLU A 103 0.55 -4.18 13.73
CA GLU A 103 1.73 -3.89 14.55
C GLU A 103 2.25 -2.46 14.29
N ALA A 104 2.27 -2.00 13.04
CA ALA A 104 2.66 -0.65 12.68
C ALA A 104 1.71 0.40 13.28
N GLU A 105 0.38 0.16 13.31
CA GLU A 105 -0.64 0.99 13.95
C GLU A 105 -0.31 1.26 15.43
N VAL A 106 0.17 0.24 16.15
CA VAL A 106 0.54 0.40 17.56
C VAL A 106 1.86 1.18 17.71
N LEU A 107 2.85 0.86 16.89
CA LEU A 107 4.19 1.41 17.01
C LEU A 107 4.28 2.87 16.59
N GLU A 108 3.51 3.30 15.59
CA GLU A 108 3.62 4.64 15.00
C GLU A 108 3.38 5.78 16.01
N HIS A 109 2.59 5.52 17.06
CA HIS A 109 2.34 6.48 18.13
C HIS A 109 3.40 6.49 19.22
N ALA A 110 4.15 5.39 19.37
CA ALA A 110 5.10 5.20 20.45
C ALA A 110 6.53 5.60 20.09
N VAL A 111 6.89 5.52 18.81
CA VAL A 111 8.26 5.79 18.35
C VAL A 111 8.50 7.29 18.14
N THR A 112 9.76 7.70 18.24
CA THR A 112 10.19 9.07 17.97
C THR A 112 10.56 9.26 16.51
N ASP A 113 10.54 10.51 15.99
CA ASP A 113 11.02 10.81 14.62
C ASP A 113 12.48 10.39 14.41
N ARG A 114 13.31 10.56 15.45
CA ARG A 114 14.70 10.10 15.39
C ARG A 114 14.80 8.60 15.16
N PHE A 115 13.88 7.82 15.73
CA PHE A 115 13.82 6.37 15.49
C PHE A 115 13.45 6.11 14.04
N ILE A 116 12.39 6.73 13.54
CA ILE A 116 11.93 6.63 12.14
C ILE A 116 13.04 7.01 11.16
N ASP A 117 13.72 8.14 11.38
CA ASP A 117 14.85 8.57 10.53
C ASP A 117 15.98 7.53 10.46
N ARG A 118 16.24 6.82 11.57
CA ARG A 118 17.25 5.76 11.60
C ARG A 118 16.80 4.49 10.91
N VAL A 119 15.53 4.13 11.06
CA VAL A 119 14.93 2.99 10.36
C VAL A 119 14.92 3.26 8.86
N ASP A 120 14.46 4.42 8.42
CA ASP A 120 14.45 4.84 7.03
C ASP A 120 15.85 4.78 6.39
N ALA A 121 16.85 5.32 7.08
CA ALA A 121 18.24 5.25 6.62
C ALA A 121 18.78 3.81 6.57
N LYS A 122 18.42 2.97 7.55
CA LYS A 122 18.81 1.55 7.57
C LYS A 122 18.21 0.77 6.42
N LEU A 123 16.97 1.07 6.06
CA LEU A 123 16.24 0.46 4.94
C LEU A 123 16.69 1.00 3.57
N GLY A 124 17.59 2.00 3.53
CA GLY A 124 18.07 2.60 2.28
C GLY A 124 17.08 3.56 1.62
N HIS A 125 16.21 4.19 2.42
CA HIS A 125 15.20 5.16 1.98
C HIS A 125 14.20 4.55 0.97
N PRO A 126 13.39 3.57 1.38
CA PRO A 126 12.43 2.94 0.50
C PRO A 126 11.40 3.94 -0.01
N SER A 127 11.00 3.80 -1.27
CA SER A 127 9.98 4.64 -1.91
C SER A 127 8.56 4.11 -1.75
N GLU A 128 8.43 2.81 -1.44
CA GLU A 128 7.16 2.10 -1.30
C GLU A 128 7.22 1.18 -0.08
N ASP A 129 6.07 0.92 0.52
CA ASP A 129 5.89 -0.05 1.59
C ASP A 129 5.70 -1.48 1.03
N PRO A 130 5.55 -2.53 1.87
CA PRO A 130 5.38 -3.90 1.40
C PRO A 130 4.10 -4.14 0.58
N HIS A 131 3.11 -3.26 0.69
CA HIS A 131 1.85 -3.31 -0.05
C HIS A 131 1.89 -2.50 -1.35
N GLY A 132 2.99 -1.77 -1.61
CA GLY A 132 3.20 -0.94 -2.80
C GLY A 132 2.69 0.49 -2.65
N ASP A 133 2.32 0.90 -1.45
CA ASP A 133 1.92 2.27 -1.16
C ASP A 133 3.15 3.19 -1.09
N ALA A 134 3.07 4.33 -1.78
CA ALA A 134 4.18 5.28 -1.85
C ALA A 134 4.52 5.87 -0.47
N ILE A 135 5.77 5.71 -0.01
CA ILE A 135 6.23 6.32 1.24
C ILE A 135 6.46 7.82 1.01
N PRO A 136 5.76 8.70 1.74
CA PRO A 136 6.00 10.13 1.63
C PRO A 136 7.46 10.47 1.94
N SER A 137 8.05 11.41 1.20
CA SER A 137 9.37 11.95 1.55
C SER A 137 9.31 12.67 2.91
N ARG A 138 10.47 13.03 3.45
CA ARG A 138 10.55 13.80 4.71
C ARG A 138 9.83 15.15 4.62
N ASP A 139 9.78 15.73 3.41
CA ASP A 139 9.10 17.01 3.15
C ASP A 139 7.62 16.81 2.74
N GLY A 140 7.09 15.60 2.90
CA GLY A 140 5.70 15.28 2.64
C GLY A 140 5.32 15.15 1.16
N VAL A 141 6.30 15.05 0.27
CA VAL A 141 6.07 14.80 -1.16
C VAL A 141 5.76 13.33 -1.38
N ILE A 142 4.70 13.05 -2.14
CA ILE A 142 4.26 11.71 -2.49
C ILE A 142 4.25 11.60 -4.01
N THR A 143 4.82 10.54 -4.51
CA THR A 143 4.86 10.25 -5.95
C THR A 143 4.30 8.85 -6.19
N PRO A 144 2.96 8.71 -6.22
CA PRO A 144 2.36 7.42 -6.48
C PRO A 144 2.60 6.98 -7.93
N ALA A 145 2.78 5.68 -8.12
CA ALA A 145 2.80 5.12 -9.47
C ALA A 145 1.38 5.25 -10.10
N PRO A 146 1.28 5.58 -11.40
CA PRO A 146 0.00 5.57 -12.09
C PRO A 146 -0.54 4.12 -12.11
N ALA A 147 -1.73 3.93 -11.62
CA ALA A 147 -2.34 2.61 -11.51
C ALA A 147 -3.87 2.68 -11.72
N VAL A 148 -4.44 1.55 -12.12
CA VAL A 148 -5.88 1.35 -12.22
C VAL A 148 -6.28 0.08 -11.47
N PRO A 149 -7.50 -0.02 -10.93
CA PRO A 149 -7.98 -1.26 -10.33
C PRO A 149 -7.90 -2.43 -11.32
N LEU A 150 -7.52 -3.61 -10.84
CA LEU A 150 -7.42 -4.82 -11.68
C LEU A 150 -8.77 -5.17 -12.33
N GLY A 151 -9.88 -4.89 -11.65
CA GLY A 151 -11.22 -5.07 -12.16
C GLY A 151 -11.51 -4.28 -13.45
N ASP A 152 -10.88 -3.12 -13.61
CA ASP A 152 -11.06 -2.21 -14.75
C ASP A 152 -10.21 -2.57 -15.96
N VAL A 153 -9.28 -3.51 -15.82
CA VAL A 153 -8.44 -3.94 -16.95
C VAL A 153 -9.24 -4.75 -17.95
N THR A 154 -9.41 -4.23 -19.16
CA THR A 154 -10.20 -4.84 -20.24
C THR A 154 -9.36 -5.41 -21.39
N HIS A 155 -8.07 -5.12 -21.42
CA HIS A 155 -7.16 -5.54 -22.48
C HIS A 155 -6.39 -6.83 -22.09
N PRO A 156 -5.94 -7.64 -23.08
CA PRO A 156 -5.26 -8.90 -22.84
C PRO A 156 -3.76 -8.74 -22.53
N GLU A 157 -3.23 -7.52 -22.63
CA GLU A 157 -1.81 -7.27 -22.39
C GLU A 157 -1.45 -7.51 -20.92
N PRO A 158 -0.21 -7.93 -20.65
CA PRO A 158 0.26 -8.09 -19.28
C PRO A 158 0.20 -6.77 -18.51
N VAL A 159 -0.12 -6.85 -17.23
CA VAL A 159 -0.09 -5.74 -16.28
C VAL A 159 0.80 -6.11 -15.10
N ARG A 160 1.43 -5.12 -14.49
CA ARG A 160 2.22 -5.29 -13.26
C ARG A 160 1.41 -4.80 -12.07
N VAL A 161 1.35 -5.59 -11.03
CA VAL A 161 0.79 -5.17 -9.73
C VAL A 161 1.70 -4.07 -9.17
N THR A 162 1.12 -2.92 -8.88
CA THR A 162 1.81 -1.80 -8.24
C THR A 162 1.49 -1.73 -6.78
N ARG A 163 0.24 -2.04 -6.42
CA ARG A 163 -0.26 -1.88 -5.06
C ARG A 163 -1.35 -2.90 -4.76
N VAL A 164 -1.45 -3.26 -3.49
CA VAL A 164 -2.55 -4.05 -2.92
C VAL A 164 -3.09 -3.35 -1.67
N SER A 165 -4.41 -3.32 -1.48
CA SER A 165 -5.00 -2.77 -0.26
C SER A 165 -4.66 -3.62 0.97
N ASP A 166 -4.20 -2.97 2.02
CA ASP A 166 -3.88 -3.54 3.33
C ASP A 166 -5.07 -3.61 4.30
N GLU A 167 -6.29 -3.29 3.81
CA GLU A 167 -7.48 -3.15 4.66
C GLU A 167 -8.02 -4.46 5.22
N SER A 168 -7.77 -5.59 4.54
CA SER A 168 -8.30 -6.90 4.91
C SER A 168 -7.19 -7.94 4.96
N PRO A 169 -6.83 -8.43 6.16
CA PRO A 169 -5.87 -9.53 6.31
C PRO A 169 -6.28 -10.79 5.54
N GLU A 170 -7.59 -11.06 5.43
CA GLU A 170 -8.11 -12.19 4.65
C GLU A 170 -7.79 -12.02 3.16
N THR A 171 -8.01 -10.80 2.62
CA THR A 171 -7.67 -10.48 1.23
C THR A 171 -6.17 -10.62 0.99
N LEU A 172 -5.34 -10.13 1.89
CA LEU A 172 -3.89 -10.25 1.80
C LEU A 172 -3.44 -11.72 1.78
N ARG A 173 -4.04 -12.60 2.61
CA ARG A 173 -3.73 -14.04 2.59
C ARG A 173 -4.10 -14.68 1.25
N VAL A 174 -5.29 -14.41 0.73
CA VAL A 174 -5.73 -14.92 -0.58
C VAL A 174 -4.78 -14.50 -1.68
N LEU A 175 -4.36 -13.24 -1.70
CA LEU A 175 -3.41 -12.72 -2.69
C LEU A 175 -2.02 -13.30 -2.50
N ALA A 176 -1.56 -13.48 -1.26
CA ALA A 176 -0.27 -14.10 -0.96
C ALA A 176 -0.20 -15.56 -1.43
N GLU A 177 -1.26 -16.36 -1.21
CA GLU A 177 -1.39 -17.73 -1.68
C GLU A 177 -1.41 -17.81 -3.21
N ALA A 178 -1.98 -16.80 -3.87
CA ALA A 178 -2.01 -16.67 -5.32
C ALA A 178 -0.71 -16.08 -5.91
N GLU A 179 0.30 -15.78 -5.09
CA GLU A 179 1.55 -15.08 -5.48
C GLU A 179 1.30 -13.69 -6.12
N ILE A 180 0.18 -13.05 -5.77
CA ILE A 180 -0.17 -11.71 -6.24
C ILE A 180 0.30 -10.69 -5.21
N ARG A 181 1.43 -10.06 -5.50
CA ARG A 181 2.09 -9.04 -4.65
C ARG A 181 2.59 -7.89 -5.52
N PRO A 182 2.94 -6.74 -4.97
CA PRO A 182 3.59 -5.69 -5.73
C PRO A 182 4.78 -6.23 -6.54
N GLY A 183 4.83 -5.85 -7.82
CA GLY A 183 5.81 -6.37 -8.78
C GLY A 183 5.36 -7.60 -9.58
N ALA A 184 4.36 -8.37 -9.15
CA ALA A 184 3.84 -9.51 -9.88
C ALA A 184 3.29 -9.10 -11.25
N VAL A 185 3.50 -9.94 -12.26
CA VAL A 185 2.96 -9.73 -13.62
C VAL A 185 1.74 -10.61 -13.82
N LEU A 186 0.64 -9.98 -14.16
CA LEU A 186 -0.64 -10.63 -14.37
C LEU A 186 -1.08 -10.48 -15.83
N ARG A 187 -1.83 -11.45 -16.31
CA ARG A 187 -2.60 -11.35 -17.56
C ARG A 187 -4.05 -11.62 -17.27
N VAL A 188 -4.91 -10.65 -17.53
CA VAL A 188 -6.36 -10.81 -17.37
C VAL A 188 -6.89 -11.71 -18.48
N LEU A 189 -7.65 -12.74 -18.10
CA LEU A 189 -8.22 -13.73 -19.01
C LEU A 189 -9.71 -13.44 -19.25
N PRO A 190 -10.25 -13.79 -20.43
CA PRO A 190 -11.68 -13.78 -20.65
C PRO A 190 -12.40 -14.63 -19.60
N GLY A 191 -13.49 -14.12 -19.05
CA GLY A 191 -14.34 -14.81 -18.08
C GLY A 191 -15.82 -14.64 -18.43
N PRO A 192 -16.70 -15.54 -17.97
CA PRO A 192 -18.12 -15.51 -18.31
C PRO A 192 -18.87 -14.34 -17.66
N ASP A 193 -18.46 -13.96 -16.46
CA ASP A 193 -19.09 -12.85 -15.71
C ASP A 193 -18.00 -12.07 -14.92
N ARG A 194 -17.64 -10.91 -15.45
CA ARG A 194 -16.65 -10.03 -14.84
C ARG A 194 -17.19 -9.19 -13.69
N SER A 195 -18.50 -9.17 -13.51
CA SER A 195 -19.12 -8.47 -12.37
C SER A 195 -18.98 -9.27 -11.07
N ALA A 196 -18.74 -10.56 -11.15
CA ALA A 196 -18.59 -11.44 -10.00
C ALA A 196 -17.13 -11.86 -9.75
N THR A 197 -16.37 -12.14 -10.83
CA THR A 197 -14.99 -12.64 -10.71
C THR A 197 -14.08 -12.09 -11.81
N VAL A 198 -12.79 -11.98 -11.49
CA VAL A 198 -11.71 -11.65 -12.44
C VAL A 198 -10.75 -12.83 -12.51
N ARG A 199 -10.58 -13.38 -13.72
CA ARG A 199 -9.62 -14.48 -13.95
C ARG A 199 -8.30 -13.91 -14.40
N VAL A 200 -7.23 -14.27 -13.71
CA VAL A 200 -5.89 -13.83 -14.03
C VAL A 200 -4.96 -15.04 -14.18
N ARG A 201 -3.96 -14.89 -15.04
CA ARG A 201 -2.79 -15.77 -15.06
C ARG A 201 -1.65 -15.01 -14.43
N VAL A 202 -1.11 -15.54 -13.34
CA VAL A 202 0.09 -15.05 -12.70
C VAL A 202 1.28 -15.61 -13.46
N ALA A 203 2.17 -14.78 -13.97
CA ALA A 203 3.40 -15.23 -14.57
C ALA A 203 4.23 -15.95 -13.51
N GLY A 204 4.66 -17.19 -13.80
CA GLY A 204 5.49 -17.96 -12.85
C GLY A 204 6.73 -17.17 -12.45
N GLY A 205 7.02 -17.13 -11.16
CA GLY A 205 7.94 -16.23 -10.49
C GLY A 205 9.32 -16.17 -11.13
N GLY A 206 9.56 -15.05 -11.78
CA GLY A 206 10.91 -14.52 -11.85
C GLY A 206 11.17 -13.89 -10.49
N THR A 207 12.18 -14.35 -9.79
CA THR A 207 12.71 -13.78 -8.57
C THR A 207 12.72 -12.26 -8.67
N THR A 208 11.95 -11.62 -7.82
CA THR A 208 12.12 -10.19 -7.53
C THR A 208 13.59 -10.00 -7.13
N PRO A 209 14.30 -9.03 -7.65
CA PRO A 209 15.55 -8.63 -7.03
C PRO A 209 15.19 -7.97 -5.69
N GLY A 210 15.02 -8.80 -4.67
CA GLY A 210 15.11 -8.38 -3.29
C GLY A 210 16.51 -7.84 -3.11
N GLY A 211 16.63 -6.62 -2.61
CA GLY A 211 17.93 -6.06 -2.30
C GLY A 211 18.74 -7.05 -1.48
N ASP A 212 19.95 -7.35 -1.95
CA ASP A 212 20.94 -8.13 -1.24
C ASP A 212 21.11 -7.56 0.17
N VAL A 213 20.72 -8.32 1.18
CA VAL A 213 21.10 -8.03 2.55
C VAL A 213 22.48 -8.62 2.76
N PRO A 214 23.54 -7.83 2.99
CA PRO A 214 24.86 -8.36 3.31
C PRO A 214 24.91 -8.79 4.78
N GLY A 215 24.90 -10.08 5.03
CA GLY A 215 25.16 -10.59 6.39
C GLY A 215 24.94 -12.07 6.56
N GLY A 216 25.91 -12.88 6.10
CA GLY A 216 25.90 -14.32 6.39
C GLY A 216 26.94 -15.06 5.56
N SER A 217 28.16 -15.18 6.10
CA SER A 217 29.30 -15.87 5.48
C SER A 217 29.01 -17.34 5.19
N SER A 218 29.17 -17.77 3.94
CA SER A 218 29.76 -19.09 3.64
C SER A 218 30.26 -19.17 2.19
N PRO A 219 31.34 -19.88 1.91
CA PRO A 219 32.20 -19.64 0.77
C PRO A 219 31.94 -20.58 -0.42
N ALA A 220 32.37 -20.10 -1.58
CA ALA A 220 32.80 -20.79 -2.79
C ALA A 220 31.78 -21.50 -3.68
N ALA A 221 31.53 -20.89 -4.86
CA ALA A 221 31.97 -21.51 -6.10
C ALA A 221 31.82 -20.51 -7.26
N LEU A 222 32.94 -20.17 -7.90
CA LEU A 222 33.03 -19.52 -9.21
C LEU A 222 32.35 -20.38 -10.26
N ALA A 223 31.44 -19.78 -11.03
CA ALA A 223 31.20 -20.21 -12.41
C ALA A 223 30.71 -19.00 -13.22
N THR A 224 31.61 -18.52 -14.07
CA THR A 224 31.37 -17.64 -15.21
C THR A 224 30.33 -18.22 -16.15
N GLN A 225 29.21 -17.52 -16.37
CA GLN A 225 28.41 -17.71 -17.59
C GLN A 225 27.87 -16.33 -18.03
N GLY A 226 28.08 -16.04 -19.30
CA GLY A 226 27.69 -14.83 -19.99
C GLY A 226 26.17 -14.69 -20.15
N PRO A 227 25.69 -13.55 -20.71
CA PRO A 227 24.27 -13.25 -20.77
C PRO A 227 23.52 -14.25 -21.65
N PRO A 228 22.37 -14.78 -21.24
CA PRO A 228 21.56 -15.58 -22.14
C PRO A 228 20.85 -14.72 -23.16
N ASP A 229 21.02 -15.07 -24.42
CA ASP A 229 20.22 -14.63 -25.56
C ASP A 229 18.72 -14.78 -25.26
N VAL A 230 17.99 -13.69 -25.26
CA VAL A 230 16.53 -13.69 -25.21
C VAL A 230 15.97 -13.64 -26.63
N ALA A 231 15.98 -14.76 -27.29
CA ALA A 231 15.15 -14.98 -28.47
C ALA A 231 14.14 -16.08 -28.17
N GLY A 232 12.87 -15.71 -28.06
CA GLY A 232 11.77 -16.55 -28.47
C GLY A 232 11.15 -17.53 -27.48
N THR A 233 9.84 -17.48 -27.49
CA THR A 233 8.84 -18.45 -27.04
C THR A 233 8.42 -18.38 -25.58
N ALA A 234 7.18 -17.90 -25.41
CA ALA A 234 6.38 -17.98 -24.19
C ALA A 234 6.40 -19.39 -23.58
N ALA A 235 7.15 -19.58 -22.53
CA ALA A 235 6.97 -20.70 -21.63
C ALA A 235 5.67 -20.46 -20.85
N SER A 236 4.63 -21.21 -21.21
CA SER A 236 3.28 -21.20 -20.63
C SER A 236 3.25 -21.90 -19.25
N GLY A 237 3.91 -21.34 -18.26
CA GLY A 237 4.00 -21.93 -16.93
C GLY A 237 3.48 -21.00 -15.83
N GLY A 238 2.35 -20.30 -16.05
CA GLY A 238 1.74 -19.48 -15.01
C GLY A 238 0.50 -20.14 -14.40
N VAL A 239 0.25 -19.89 -13.12
CA VAL A 239 -0.96 -20.35 -12.41
C VAL A 239 -2.14 -19.46 -12.81
N THR A 240 -3.28 -20.09 -13.14
CA THR A 240 -4.53 -19.34 -13.35
C THR A 240 -5.30 -19.32 -12.05
N VAL A 241 -5.66 -18.11 -11.65
CA VAL A 241 -6.42 -17.84 -10.41
C VAL A 241 -7.71 -17.12 -10.78
N GLU A 242 -8.78 -17.43 -10.08
CA GLU A 242 -10.05 -16.71 -10.14
C GLU A 242 -10.24 -15.93 -8.85
N LEU A 243 -10.29 -14.62 -8.97
CA LEU A 243 -10.45 -13.69 -7.84
C LEU A 243 -11.90 -13.22 -7.78
N GLY A 244 -12.52 -13.26 -6.61
CA GLY A 244 -13.78 -12.55 -6.38
C GLY A 244 -13.61 -11.05 -6.67
N ILE A 245 -14.68 -10.39 -7.09
CA ILE A 245 -14.58 -8.97 -7.50
C ILE A 245 -14.00 -8.08 -6.40
N LEU A 246 -14.39 -8.26 -5.15
CA LEU A 246 -13.86 -7.49 -4.02
C LEU A 246 -12.35 -7.66 -3.81
N VAL A 247 -11.84 -8.88 -4.07
CA VAL A 247 -10.39 -9.15 -4.01
C VAL A 247 -9.67 -8.50 -5.21
N ALA A 248 -10.29 -8.50 -6.39
CA ALA A 248 -9.73 -7.87 -7.57
C ALA A 248 -9.72 -6.32 -7.46
N GLU A 249 -10.71 -5.73 -6.80
CA GLU A 249 -10.77 -4.30 -6.49
C GLU A 249 -9.69 -3.86 -5.49
N ALA A 250 -9.20 -4.80 -4.67
CA ALA A 250 -8.09 -4.54 -3.76
C ALA A 250 -6.70 -4.53 -4.43
N VAL A 251 -6.61 -4.77 -5.75
CA VAL A 251 -5.35 -4.84 -6.50
C VAL A 251 -5.30 -3.73 -7.53
N TRP A 252 -4.25 -2.92 -7.51
CA TRP A 252 -3.97 -1.90 -8.53
C TRP A 252 -2.82 -2.33 -9.42
N VAL A 253 -2.96 -2.04 -10.69
CA VAL A 253 -2.01 -2.45 -11.71
C VAL A 253 -1.69 -1.32 -12.68
N GLN A 254 -0.53 -1.41 -13.31
CA GLN A 254 -0.15 -0.57 -14.43
C GLN A 254 0.18 -1.42 -15.66
N ALA A 255 0.12 -0.80 -16.85
CA ALA A 255 0.55 -1.45 -18.08
C ALA A 255 2.00 -1.93 -17.93
N PHE A 256 2.24 -3.19 -18.28
CA PHE A 256 3.58 -3.75 -18.28
C PHE A 256 4.28 -3.33 -19.57
N THR A 257 5.06 -2.27 -19.50
CA THR A 257 5.96 -1.89 -20.60
C THR A 257 7.27 -2.64 -20.44
N HIS A 258 7.62 -3.49 -21.43
CA HIS A 258 8.98 -3.98 -21.53
C HIS A 258 9.91 -2.77 -21.69
N ALA A 259 10.83 -2.59 -20.77
CA ALA A 259 11.94 -1.68 -21.00
C ALA A 259 12.71 -2.19 -22.23
N SER A 260 12.77 -1.36 -23.27
CA SER A 260 13.49 -1.63 -24.51
C SER A 260 14.99 -1.61 -24.27
#